data_1e208eb727c99ab84df2a8a031112c03
#
_entry.id   1e208eb727c99ab84df2a8a031112c03
#
_cell.length_a   1.000
_cell.length_b   1.000
_cell.length_c   1.000
_cell.angle_alpha   90.00
_cell.angle_beta   90.00
_cell.angle_gamma   90.00
#
_symmetry.space_group_name_H-M   'P 1'
#
loop_
_entity.id
_entity.type
_entity.pdbx_description
1 polymer ?
#
loop_
_entity_poly.entity_id
_entity_poly.type
_entity_poly.pdbx_seq_one_letter_code
_entity_poly.pdbx_strand_id
1 'polypeptide(L)'
;MSSLSIKDVVARYDGKVNSTAQTQGSDTTPTVIQTQQASPHSDLERIVRHHLAHPWRKPCPSHTQQAFEQLQTRYRNDPLPLILDSYCGTGMSTAVLAAQHPEALVVGIDQSASRLAKHQVLGHQNYFLLQAEAESFWRCLVEAEIPLAAHWILYPNPWPKASQLRRRVHGHGAFPLLAKLGGQLEMRSNWQVYAAEFAQAAELIGLPGTLDTFTPDPPQTLFERKYHERGQTLWRFQGTFSR
;
A
#
# COMPACT_ATOMS: atom_id res chain seq x y z
N MET A 1 -18.05 0.41 -23.68
CA MET A 1 -16.94 1.38 -23.54
C MET A 1 -15.67 0.57 -23.43
N SER A 2 -14.65 0.80 -24.29
CA SER A 2 -13.40 0.03 -24.24
C SER A 2 -12.66 0.36 -22.95
N SER A 3 -12.27 -0.65 -22.20
CA SER A 3 -11.43 -0.50 -21.01
C SER A 3 -10.07 0.08 -21.43
N LEU A 4 -9.58 1.09 -20.69
CA LEU A 4 -8.26 1.65 -20.92
C LEU A 4 -7.19 0.61 -20.58
N SER A 5 -6.14 0.53 -21.39
CA SER A 5 -5.00 -0.33 -21.07
C SER A 5 -4.19 0.25 -19.88
N ILE A 6 -3.37 -0.58 -19.25
CA ILE A 6 -2.46 -0.14 -18.16
C ILE A 6 -1.57 1.03 -18.61
N LYS A 7 -1.07 0.98 -19.87
CA LYS A 7 -0.26 2.06 -20.43
C LYS A 7 -1.04 3.37 -20.56
N ASP A 8 -2.32 3.29 -20.92
CA ASP A 8 -3.19 4.48 -21.01
C ASP A 8 -3.47 5.07 -19.61
N VAL A 9 -3.65 4.21 -18.60
CA VAL A 9 -3.80 4.62 -17.20
C VAL A 9 -2.55 5.39 -16.76
N VAL A 10 -1.37 4.84 -16.95
CA VAL A 10 -0.09 5.45 -16.58
C VAL A 10 0.13 6.77 -17.32
N ALA A 11 -0.12 6.81 -18.62
CA ALA A 11 0.06 8.01 -19.46
C ALA A 11 -0.80 9.21 -19.01
N ARG A 12 -2.00 8.99 -18.49
CA ARG A 12 -2.85 10.07 -17.98
C ARG A 12 -2.28 10.78 -16.74
N TYR A 13 -1.56 10.04 -15.90
CA TYR A 13 -0.83 10.66 -14.78
C TYR A 13 0.44 11.39 -15.23
N ASP A 14 0.98 11.11 -16.43
CA ASP A 14 2.13 11.82 -17.01
C ASP A 14 1.78 13.24 -17.43
N GLY A 15 0.62 13.44 -18.06
CA GLY A 15 0.23 14.73 -18.65
C GLY A 15 0.10 15.89 -17.67
N LYS A 16 -0.07 15.64 -16.36
CA LYS A 16 -0.21 16.69 -15.33
C LYS A 16 1.09 17.03 -14.58
N VAL A 17 2.10 16.18 -14.67
CA VAL A 17 3.41 16.48 -14.07
C VAL A 17 4.13 17.59 -14.83
N ASN A 18 3.83 17.75 -16.14
CA ASN A 18 4.47 18.76 -16.99
C ASN A 18 3.83 20.16 -16.92
N SER A 19 2.66 20.36 -16.32
CA SER A 19 1.98 21.67 -16.37
C SER A 19 2.18 22.57 -15.16
N THR A 20 2.85 22.09 -14.09
CA THR A 20 3.08 22.87 -12.85
C THR A 20 4.53 22.93 -12.39
N ALA A 21 5.48 22.39 -13.17
CA ALA A 21 6.90 22.38 -12.81
C ALA A 21 7.75 23.12 -13.88
N GLN A 22 7.36 24.34 -14.27
CA GLN A 22 8.33 25.29 -14.84
C GLN A 22 8.72 26.26 -13.74
N THR A 23 9.98 26.21 -13.38
CA THR A 23 10.80 27.04 -12.49
C THR A 23 11.08 26.41 -11.11
N GLN A 24 12.11 25.57 -11.07
CA GLN A 24 13.24 25.69 -10.14
C GLN A 24 14.22 24.54 -10.39
N GLY A 25 15.50 24.88 -10.46
CA GLY A 25 16.68 24.10 -10.80
C GLY A 25 16.59 22.58 -10.65
N SER A 26 17.09 21.89 -11.65
CA SER A 26 17.26 20.43 -11.67
C SER A 26 18.24 20.00 -10.57
N ASP A 27 17.74 19.81 -9.35
CA ASP A 27 18.47 19.08 -8.33
C ASP A 27 18.39 17.58 -8.72
N THR A 28 19.40 17.13 -9.45
CA THR A 28 19.53 15.74 -9.94
C THR A 28 20.01 14.78 -8.87
N THR A 29 20.13 15.23 -7.61
CA THR A 29 20.55 14.37 -6.51
C THR A 29 19.47 13.33 -6.22
N PRO A 30 19.79 12.01 -6.26
CA PRO A 30 18.83 10.98 -5.88
C PRO A 30 18.32 11.28 -4.47
N THR A 31 16.99 11.29 -4.26
CA THR A 31 16.43 11.39 -2.92
C THR A 31 16.66 10.05 -2.21
N VAL A 32 17.90 9.80 -1.81
CA VAL A 32 18.25 8.61 -1.02
C VAL A 32 17.69 8.81 0.38
N ILE A 33 17.08 7.76 0.93
CA ILE A 33 16.61 7.80 2.31
C ILE A 33 17.81 7.95 3.23
N GLN A 34 17.91 9.11 3.86
CA GLN A 34 18.98 9.39 4.83
C GLN A 34 18.64 8.68 6.15
N THR A 35 19.43 7.67 6.48
CA THR A 35 19.30 6.88 7.70
C THR A 35 20.67 6.44 8.20
N GLN A 36 20.80 6.28 9.51
CA GLN A 36 21.96 5.64 10.13
C GLN A 36 21.73 4.13 10.32
N GLN A 37 20.54 3.63 9.97
CA GLN A 37 20.18 2.23 10.14
C GLN A 37 20.64 1.43 8.91
N ALA A 38 21.64 0.57 9.10
CA ALA A 38 22.23 -0.26 8.05
C ALA A 38 21.63 -1.69 7.98
N SER A 39 20.89 -2.11 9.01
CA SER A 39 20.31 -3.46 9.14
C SER A 39 18.95 -3.39 9.81
N PRO A 40 18.14 -4.48 9.78
CA PRO A 40 16.89 -4.57 10.52
C PRO A 40 17.07 -4.21 12.00
N HIS A 41 16.06 -3.56 12.57
CA HIS A 41 16.10 -3.08 13.94
C HIS A 41 16.12 -4.26 14.91
N SER A 42 17.03 -4.23 15.91
CA SER A 42 17.19 -5.31 16.90
C SER A 42 15.92 -5.61 17.71
N ASP A 43 15.08 -4.62 17.94
CA ASP A 43 13.80 -4.78 18.66
C ASP A 43 12.64 -5.28 17.79
N LEU A 44 12.81 -5.47 16.49
CA LEU A 44 11.72 -5.78 15.57
C LEU A 44 10.93 -7.02 16.02
N GLU A 45 11.63 -8.12 16.24
CA GLU A 45 10.99 -9.37 16.66
C GLU A 45 10.23 -9.22 17.99
N ARG A 46 10.85 -8.59 18.98
CA ARG A 46 10.23 -8.35 20.28
C ARG A 46 8.93 -7.52 20.15
N ILE A 47 8.93 -6.52 19.27
CA ILE A 47 7.78 -5.64 19.03
C ILE A 47 6.67 -6.42 18.33
N VAL A 48 6.97 -7.17 17.27
CA VAL A 48 5.97 -7.95 16.53
C VAL A 48 5.35 -9.03 17.43
N ARG A 49 6.16 -9.78 18.19
CA ARG A 49 5.68 -10.78 19.15
C ARG A 49 4.80 -10.16 20.25
N HIS A 50 5.15 -8.96 20.73
CA HIS A 50 4.31 -8.22 21.66
C HIS A 50 2.93 -7.91 21.04
N HIS A 51 2.88 -7.47 19.76
CA HIS A 51 1.62 -7.16 19.08
C HIS A 51 0.78 -8.40 18.77
N LEU A 52 1.40 -9.55 18.55
CA LEU A 52 0.68 -10.83 18.45
C LEU A 52 -0.01 -11.23 19.76
N ALA A 53 0.67 -11.01 20.89
CA ALA A 53 0.13 -11.32 22.22
C ALA A 53 -0.89 -10.27 22.72
N HIS A 54 -0.82 -9.03 22.23
CA HIS A 54 -1.63 -7.90 22.69
C HIS A 54 -2.34 -7.25 21.50
N PRO A 55 -3.58 -7.69 21.19
CA PRO A 55 -4.33 -7.16 20.05
C PRO A 55 -4.51 -5.64 20.09
N TRP A 56 -4.26 -5.01 18.97
CA TRP A 56 -4.44 -3.57 18.80
C TRP A 56 -5.93 -3.18 18.83
N ARG A 57 -6.29 -2.20 19.67
CA ARG A 57 -7.69 -1.83 19.97
C ARG A 57 -7.98 -0.33 19.90
N LYS A 58 -7.17 0.44 19.14
CA LYS A 58 -7.45 1.87 18.96
C LYS A 58 -8.87 2.07 18.38
N PRO A 59 -9.68 3.02 18.88
CA PRO A 59 -10.99 3.33 18.29
C PRO A 59 -10.86 3.66 16.79
N CYS A 60 -11.83 3.21 16.00
CA CYS A 60 -11.89 3.52 14.57
C CYS A 60 -12.35 4.98 14.41
N PRO A 61 -11.62 5.82 13.67
CA PRO A 61 -12.07 7.18 13.36
C PRO A 61 -13.39 7.16 12.56
N SER A 62 -14.27 8.15 12.82
CA SER A 62 -15.60 8.20 12.19
C SER A 62 -15.54 8.22 10.65
N HIS A 63 -14.60 8.96 10.06
CA HIS A 63 -14.43 8.98 8.60
C HIS A 63 -14.00 7.61 8.04
N THR A 64 -13.18 6.84 8.78
CA THR A 64 -12.78 5.48 8.39
C THR A 64 -13.96 4.51 8.51
N GLN A 65 -14.79 4.67 9.55
CA GLN A 65 -16.00 3.86 9.69
C GLN A 65 -17.00 4.12 8.57
N GLN A 66 -17.24 5.39 8.21
CA GLN A 66 -18.08 5.76 7.07
C GLN A 66 -17.53 5.21 5.74
N ALA A 67 -16.20 5.27 5.55
CA ALA A 67 -15.55 4.68 4.39
C ALA A 67 -15.77 3.17 4.33
N PHE A 68 -15.68 2.49 5.46
CA PHE A 68 -15.93 1.05 5.55
C PHE A 68 -17.40 0.68 5.27
N GLU A 69 -18.35 1.46 5.74
CA GLU A 69 -19.78 1.28 5.45
C GLU A 69 -20.09 1.38 3.94
N GLN A 70 -19.41 2.29 3.24
CA GLN A 70 -19.50 2.40 1.77
C GLN A 70 -18.99 1.13 1.08
N LEU A 71 -17.82 0.62 1.49
CA LEU A 71 -17.30 -0.65 0.99
C LEU A 71 -18.28 -1.79 1.27
N GLN A 72 -18.74 -1.91 2.51
CA GLN A 72 -19.60 -3.00 2.94
C GLN A 72 -20.91 -3.04 2.15
N THR A 73 -21.51 -1.87 1.89
CA THR A 73 -22.71 -1.76 1.05
C THR A 73 -22.44 -2.24 -0.38
N ARG A 74 -21.31 -1.81 -0.99
CA ARG A 74 -20.95 -2.23 -2.34
C ARG A 74 -20.64 -3.72 -2.42
N TYR A 75 -19.90 -4.25 -1.44
CA TYR A 75 -19.50 -5.66 -1.38
C TYR A 75 -20.68 -6.60 -1.16
N ARG A 76 -21.68 -6.20 -0.34
CA ARG A 76 -22.91 -7.01 -0.14
C ARG A 76 -23.78 -7.08 -1.39
N ASN A 77 -23.83 -6.00 -2.17
CA ASN A 77 -24.65 -5.95 -3.38
C ASN A 77 -24.05 -6.78 -4.53
N ASP A 78 -22.71 -6.92 -4.55
CA ASP A 78 -21.98 -7.63 -5.61
C ASP A 78 -20.65 -8.14 -5.03
N PRO A 79 -20.63 -9.34 -4.43
CA PRO A 79 -19.46 -9.90 -3.74
C PRO A 79 -18.42 -10.41 -4.75
N LEU A 80 -17.57 -9.52 -5.20
CA LEU A 80 -16.41 -9.84 -6.04
C LEU A 80 -15.17 -10.11 -5.18
N PRO A 81 -14.14 -10.80 -5.70
CA PRO A 81 -12.83 -10.85 -5.05
C PRO A 81 -12.36 -9.45 -4.70
N LEU A 82 -12.01 -9.20 -3.43
CA LEU A 82 -11.64 -7.87 -2.95
C LEU A 82 -10.12 -7.69 -2.97
N ILE A 83 -9.66 -6.66 -3.68
CA ILE A 83 -8.26 -6.20 -3.68
C ILE A 83 -8.17 -4.88 -2.92
N LEU A 84 -7.29 -4.81 -1.94
CA LEU A 84 -7.04 -3.61 -1.15
C LEU A 84 -5.69 -2.98 -1.54
N ASP A 85 -5.71 -1.69 -1.87
CA ASP A 85 -4.53 -0.86 -2.09
C ASP A 85 -4.40 0.14 -0.93
N SER A 86 -3.60 -0.23 0.08
CA SER A 86 -3.41 0.59 1.27
C SER A 86 -2.34 1.66 1.05
N TYR A 87 -2.62 2.88 1.53
CA TYR A 87 -1.79 4.08 1.33
C TYR A 87 -1.71 4.48 -0.15
N CYS A 88 -2.80 4.33 -0.90
CA CYS A 88 -2.88 4.51 -2.35
C CYS A 88 -2.53 5.92 -2.87
N GLY A 89 -2.39 6.90 -1.98
CA GLY A 89 -2.02 8.27 -2.34
C GLY A 89 -3.02 8.94 -3.26
N THR A 90 -2.63 9.15 -4.53
CA THR A 90 -3.51 9.73 -5.56
C THR A 90 -4.41 8.70 -6.24
N GLY A 91 -4.32 7.42 -5.87
CA GLY A 91 -5.11 6.32 -6.45
C GLY A 91 -4.65 5.86 -7.84
N MET A 92 -3.44 6.23 -8.26
CA MET A 92 -2.88 5.73 -9.53
C MET A 92 -2.74 4.20 -9.51
N SER A 93 -2.14 3.66 -8.45
CA SER A 93 -1.99 2.20 -8.28
C SER A 93 -3.33 1.48 -8.24
N THR A 94 -4.31 2.04 -7.55
CA THR A 94 -5.66 1.48 -7.49
C THR A 94 -6.29 1.33 -8.87
N ALA A 95 -6.16 2.36 -9.72
CA ALA A 95 -6.67 2.32 -11.08
C ALA A 95 -5.90 1.34 -11.98
N VAL A 96 -4.57 1.21 -11.79
CA VAL A 96 -3.75 0.22 -12.48
C VAL A 96 -4.16 -1.20 -12.09
N LEU A 97 -4.33 -1.46 -10.80
CA LEU A 97 -4.81 -2.75 -10.29
C LEU A 97 -6.20 -3.09 -10.82
N ALA A 98 -7.11 -2.12 -10.90
CA ALA A 98 -8.44 -2.33 -11.47
C ALA A 98 -8.40 -2.74 -12.95
N ALA A 99 -7.47 -2.17 -13.72
CA ALA A 99 -7.25 -2.57 -15.12
C ALA A 99 -6.64 -3.98 -15.24
N GLN A 100 -5.80 -4.38 -14.27
CA GLN A 100 -5.17 -5.70 -14.22
C GLN A 100 -6.13 -6.80 -13.77
N HIS A 101 -7.12 -6.45 -12.94
CA HIS A 101 -8.06 -7.36 -12.29
C HIS A 101 -9.52 -6.97 -12.57
N PRO A 102 -9.99 -7.07 -13.82
CA PRO A 102 -11.36 -6.66 -14.18
C PRO A 102 -12.45 -7.48 -13.48
N GLU A 103 -12.12 -8.68 -12.99
CA GLU A 103 -12.98 -9.60 -12.25
C GLU A 103 -13.09 -9.29 -10.75
N ALA A 104 -12.28 -8.36 -10.24
CA ALA A 104 -12.19 -8.02 -8.82
C ALA A 104 -12.73 -6.62 -8.54
N LEU A 105 -13.14 -6.39 -7.29
CA LEU A 105 -13.39 -5.06 -6.75
C LEU A 105 -12.11 -4.53 -6.12
N VAL A 106 -11.59 -3.40 -6.62
CA VAL A 106 -10.35 -2.80 -6.13
C VAL A 106 -10.66 -1.56 -5.30
N VAL A 107 -10.16 -1.52 -4.07
CA VAL A 107 -10.40 -0.41 -3.14
C VAL A 107 -9.07 0.22 -2.74
N GLY A 108 -8.89 1.48 -3.10
CA GLY A 108 -7.77 2.30 -2.66
C GLY A 108 -8.12 3.09 -1.40
N ILE A 109 -7.28 3.02 -0.38
CA ILE A 109 -7.46 3.81 0.84
C ILE A 109 -6.24 4.67 1.13
N ASP A 110 -6.49 5.91 1.52
CA ASP A 110 -5.47 6.85 2.00
C ASP A 110 -6.07 7.80 3.04
N GLN A 111 -5.31 8.16 4.07
CA GLN A 111 -5.77 9.10 5.09
C GLN A 111 -5.87 10.54 4.59
N SER A 112 -5.18 10.90 3.50
CA SER A 112 -5.07 12.26 2.98
C SER A 112 -6.13 12.56 1.92
N ALA A 113 -7.20 13.25 2.30
CA ALA A 113 -8.20 13.76 1.37
C ALA A 113 -7.58 14.61 0.24
N SER A 114 -6.53 15.38 0.54
CA SER A 114 -5.83 16.22 -0.45
C SER A 114 -5.05 15.40 -1.49
N ARG A 115 -4.60 14.20 -1.15
CA ARG A 115 -3.99 13.27 -2.12
C ARG A 115 -5.06 12.61 -2.98
N LEU A 116 -6.12 12.12 -2.37
CA LEU A 116 -7.24 11.49 -3.07
C LEU A 116 -7.92 12.45 -4.05
N ALA A 117 -8.07 13.73 -3.67
CA ALA A 117 -8.63 14.77 -4.55
C ALA A 117 -7.83 15.03 -5.83
N LYS A 118 -6.58 14.55 -5.92
CA LYS A 118 -5.75 14.61 -7.14
C LYS A 118 -5.96 13.44 -8.07
N HIS A 119 -6.87 12.51 -7.72
CA HIS A 119 -7.17 11.35 -8.53
C HIS A 119 -7.66 11.74 -9.92
N GLN A 120 -7.21 10.99 -10.92
CA GLN A 120 -7.70 11.11 -12.28
C GLN A 120 -8.65 9.95 -12.57
N VAL A 121 -9.94 10.25 -12.64
CA VAL A 121 -10.96 9.24 -12.93
C VAL A 121 -10.66 8.57 -14.27
N LEU A 122 -10.50 7.26 -14.24
CA LEU A 122 -10.23 6.42 -15.39
C LEU A 122 -11.45 5.49 -15.54
N GLY A 123 -12.04 5.38 -16.69
CA GLY A 123 -13.33 4.75 -16.97
C GLY A 123 -13.59 3.31 -16.52
N HIS A 124 -12.76 2.73 -15.63
CA HIS A 124 -13.01 1.44 -14.97
C HIS A 124 -14.08 1.58 -13.90
N GLN A 125 -15.03 0.65 -13.85
CA GLN A 125 -16.17 0.67 -12.93
C GLN A 125 -15.94 -0.21 -11.68
N ASN A 126 -14.83 -0.96 -11.66
CA ASN A 126 -14.52 -1.95 -10.64
C ASN A 126 -13.57 -1.42 -9.55
N TYR A 127 -13.42 -0.11 -9.41
CA TYR A 127 -12.64 0.46 -8.30
C TYR A 127 -13.25 1.73 -7.74
N PHE A 128 -12.87 2.06 -6.51
CA PHE A 128 -13.14 3.35 -5.88
C PHE A 128 -12.11 3.68 -4.80
N LEU A 129 -12.03 4.96 -4.44
CA LEU A 129 -11.08 5.47 -3.46
C LEU A 129 -11.83 5.95 -2.22
N LEU A 130 -11.29 5.65 -1.05
CA LEU A 130 -11.87 6.00 0.24
C LEU A 130 -10.85 6.73 1.11
N GLN A 131 -11.30 7.78 1.80
CA GLN A 131 -10.50 8.40 2.84
C GLN A 131 -10.59 7.57 4.11
N ALA A 132 -9.50 6.89 4.47
CA ALA A 132 -9.46 6.02 5.64
C ALA A 132 -8.06 5.93 6.25
N GLU A 133 -7.99 5.68 7.56
CA GLU A 133 -6.79 5.23 8.25
C GLU A 133 -6.64 3.72 7.99
N ALA A 134 -5.54 3.32 7.35
CA ALA A 134 -5.38 1.95 6.83
C ALA A 134 -5.52 0.89 7.94
N GLU A 135 -4.84 1.08 9.06
CA GLU A 135 -4.81 0.13 10.17
C GLU A 135 -6.21 -0.07 10.82
N SER A 136 -6.98 1.01 10.92
CA SER A 136 -8.36 0.96 11.42
C SER A 136 -9.29 0.28 10.40
N PHE A 137 -9.07 0.52 9.10
CA PHE A 137 -9.83 -0.10 8.02
C PHE A 137 -9.57 -1.62 7.95
N TRP A 138 -8.30 -2.06 8.12
CA TRP A 138 -7.96 -3.48 8.21
C TRP A 138 -8.72 -4.17 9.35
N ARG A 139 -8.82 -3.51 10.51
CA ARG A 139 -9.58 -4.06 11.63
C ARG A 139 -11.07 -4.18 11.28
N CYS A 140 -11.68 -3.18 10.66
CA CYS A 140 -13.07 -3.26 10.23
C CYS A 140 -13.32 -4.43 9.26
N LEU A 141 -12.39 -4.69 8.32
CA LEU A 141 -12.46 -5.85 7.43
C LEU A 141 -12.41 -7.17 8.21
N VAL A 142 -11.50 -7.28 9.18
CA VAL A 142 -11.36 -8.48 10.02
C VAL A 142 -12.60 -8.70 10.88
N GLU A 143 -13.12 -7.64 11.52
CA GLU A 143 -14.33 -7.71 12.38
C GLU A 143 -15.60 -8.07 11.57
N ALA A 144 -15.65 -7.67 10.30
CA ALA A 144 -16.75 -8.02 9.40
C ALA A 144 -16.53 -9.32 8.62
N GLU A 145 -15.44 -10.04 8.88
CA GLU A 145 -15.06 -11.29 8.21
C GLU A 145 -15.01 -11.17 6.67
N ILE A 146 -14.64 -9.99 6.16
CA ILE A 146 -14.47 -9.74 4.73
C ILE A 146 -13.00 -10.04 4.36
N PRO A 147 -12.73 -11.15 3.67
CA PRO A 147 -11.37 -11.53 3.29
C PRO A 147 -10.88 -10.76 2.07
N LEU A 148 -9.58 -10.62 1.96
CA LEU A 148 -8.94 -10.09 0.77
C LEU A 148 -8.51 -11.22 -0.18
N ALA A 149 -8.67 -10.99 -1.49
CA ALA A 149 -8.02 -11.77 -2.53
C ALA A 149 -6.54 -11.35 -2.67
N ALA A 150 -6.30 -10.03 -2.61
CA ALA A 150 -4.95 -9.49 -2.59
C ALA A 150 -4.89 -8.17 -1.80
N HIS A 151 -3.71 -7.87 -1.25
CA HIS A 151 -3.42 -6.64 -0.52
C HIS A 151 -2.10 -6.03 -1.01
N TRP A 152 -2.16 -4.77 -1.42
CA TRP A 152 -1.03 -4.01 -1.92
C TRP A 152 -0.65 -2.91 -0.94
N ILE A 153 0.64 -2.83 -0.59
CA ILE A 153 1.23 -1.81 0.29
C ILE A 153 2.42 -1.21 -0.46
N LEU A 154 2.16 -0.16 -1.24
CA LEU A 154 3.14 0.38 -2.17
C LEU A 154 3.78 1.66 -1.62
N TYR A 155 5.09 1.61 -1.37
CA TYR A 155 5.90 2.75 -0.92
C TYR A 155 5.32 3.45 0.32
N PRO A 156 5.00 2.72 1.39
CA PRO A 156 4.53 3.31 2.64
C PRO A 156 5.59 4.26 3.19
N ASN A 157 5.18 5.18 4.08
CA ASN A 157 6.10 6.15 4.66
C ASN A 157 7.26 5.42 5.37
N PRO A 158 8.53 5.67 5.00
CA PRO A 158 9.66 4.86 5.46
C PRO A 158 10.02 5.07 6.94
N TRP A 159 9.74 6.25 7.52
CA TRP A 159 10.11 6.57 8.89
C TRP A 159 11.57 6.18 9.19
N PRO A 160 12.57 6.90 8.63
CA PRO A 160 13.95 6.42 8.49
C PRO A 160 14.76 6.37 9.82
N LYS A 161 14.28 7.02 10.89
CA LYS A 161 14.97 6.97 12.19
C LYS A 161 14.65 5.65 12.91
N ALA A 162 15.62 5.01 13.53
CA ALA A 162 15.42 3.78 14.30
C ALA A 162 14.33 3.93 15.38
N SER A 163 14.29 5.06 16.10
CA SER A 163 13.27 5.37 17.10
C SER A 163 11.83 5.42 16.56
N GLN A 164 11.66 5.43 15.24
CA GLN A 164 10.35 5.48 14.57
C GLN A 164 9.85 4.10 14.13
N LEU A 165 10.49 3.01 14.53
CA LEU A 165 10.10 1.64 14.13
C LEU A 165 8.58 1.40 14.31
N ARG A 166 8.00 1.82 15.43
CA ARG A 166 6.56 1.66 15.71
C ARG A 166 5.62 2.44 14.79
N ARG A 167 6.16 3.34 13.95
CA ARG A 167 5.41 4.08 12.91
C ARG A 167 5.45 3.39 11.55
N ARG A 168 6.42 2.47 11.34
CA ARG A 168 6.48 1.63 10.13
C ARG A 168 5.33 0.64 10.17
N VAL A 169 4.84 0.25 9.00
CA VAL A 169 3.73 -0.70 8.87
C VAL A 169 3.98 -1.98 9.69
N HIS A 170 5.16 -2.57 9.53
CA HIS A 170 5.55 -3.81 10.22
C HIS A 170 5.89 -3.64 11.71
N GLY A 171 6.12 -2.42 12.17
CA GLY A 171 6.30 -2.09 13.60
C GLY A 171 5.02 -1.62 14.29
N HIS A 172 3.93 -1.44 13.55
CA HIS A 172 2.66 -0.96 14.09
C HIS A 172 1.84 -2.09 14.74
N GLY A 173 1.05 -1.75 15.77
CA GLY A 173 0.24 -2.73 16.50
C GLY A 173 -0.82 -3.46 15.69
N ALA A 174 -1.25 -2.88 14.57
CA ALA A 174 -2.21 -3.50 13.67
C ALA A 174 -1.58 -4.49 12.68
N PHE A 175 -0.26 -4.58 12.59
CA PHE A 175 0.41 -5.46 11.61
C PHE A 175 -0.05 -6.92 11.65
N PRO A 176 -0.29 -7.55 12.83
CA PRO A 176 -0.82 -8.91 12.90
C PRO A 176 -2.20 -9.11 12.26
N LEU A 177 -2.97 -8.03 12.01
CA LEU A 177 -4.27 -8.13 11.33
C LEU A 177 -4.11 -8.61 9.88
N LEU A 178 -2.94 -8.38 9.25
CA LEU A 178 -2.67 -8.83 7.88
C LEU A 178 -2.87 -10.34 7.74
N ALA A 179 -2.44 -11.13 8.73
CA ALA A 179 -2.64 -12.59 8.74
C ALA A 179 -4.13 -13.01 8.73
N LYS A 180 -5.01 -12.16 9.28
CA LYS A 180 -6.46 -12.42 9.34
C LYS A 180 -7.20 -11.96 8.09
N LEU A 181 -6.63 -11.02 7.33
CA LEU A 181 -7.20 -10.54 6.07
C LEU A 181 -7.06 -11.59 4.96
N GLY A 182 -6.02 -12.41 5.00
CA GLY A 182 -5.76 -13.46 4.01
C GLY A 182 -5.29 -12.94 2.66
N GLY A 183 -5.27 -13.84 1.67
CA GLY A 183 -4.93 -13.52 0.29
C GLY A 183 -3.44 -13.31 0.01
N GLN A 184 -3.16 -12.82 -1.18
CA GLN A 184 -1.81 -12.44 -1.59
C GLN A 184 -1.45 -11.08 -1.00
N LEU A 185 -0.22 -10.93 -0.50
CA LEU A 185 0.29 -9.65 -0.04
C LEU A 185 1.51 -9.25 -0.84
N GLU A 186 1.49 -8.02 -1.36
CA GLU A 186 2.67 -7.41 -1.98
C GLU A 186 3.01 -6.08 -1.30
N MET A 187 4.27 -5.94 -0.88
CA MET A 187 4.81 -4.68 -0.37
C MET A 187 6.00 -4.26 -1.23
N ARG A 188 6.05 -2.97 -1.59
CA ARG A 188 7.18 -2.38 -2.34
C ARG A 188 7.82 -1.22 -1.58
N SER A 189 9.14 -1.10 -1.71
CA SER A 189 9.91 -0.01 -1.13
C SER A 189 11.18 0.26 -1.94
N ASN A 190 11.67 1.50 -1.90
CA ASN A 190 13.01 1.86 -2.38
C ASN A 190 14.07 1.81 -1.27
N TRP A 191 13.74 1.30 -0.09
CA TRP A 191 14.64 1.17 1.03
C TRP A 191 14.79 -0.29 1.47
N GLN A 192 15.97 -0.85 1.23
CA GLN A 192 16.30 -2.25 1.50
C GLN A 192 16.01 -2.67 2.94
N VAL A 193 16.43 -1.85 3.91
CA VAL A 193 16.24 -2.17 5.33
C VAL A 193 14.76 -2.27 5.68
N TYR A 194 13.92 -1.36 5.16
CA TYR A 194 12.47 -1.42 5.35
C TYR A 194 11.87 -2.72 4.78
N ALA A 195 12.30 -3.07 3.57
CA ALA A 195 11.81 -4.29 2.91
C ALA A 195 12.24 -5.56 3.66
N ALA A 196 13.49 -5.59 4.16
CA ALA A 196 14.01 -6.69 4.97
C ALA A 196 13.28 -6.81 6.32
N GLU A 197 13.03 -5.69 7.00
CA GLU A 197 12.23 -5.68 8.25
C GLU A 197 10.80 -6.15 8.01
N PHE A 198 10.19 -5.73 6.90
CA PHE A 198 8.84 -6.17 6.54
C PHE A 198 8.79 -7.68 6.31
N ALA A 199 9.74 -8.24 5.55
CA ALA A 199 9.83 -9.68 5.30
C ALA A 199 10.01 -10.47 6.60
N GLN A 200 10.93 -10.05 7.48
CA GLN A 200 11.14 -10.67 8.78
C GLN A 200 9.89 -10.60 9.67
N ALA A 201 9.21 -9.46 9.71
CA ALA A 201 7.99 -9.29 10.48
C ALA A 201 6.82 -10.13 9.89
N ALA A 202 6.74 -10.24 8.57
CA ALA A 202 5.75 -11.06 7.87
C ALA A 202 5.90 -12.54 8.23
N GLU A 203 7.12 -13.07 8.26
CA GLU A 203 7.40 -14.44 8.71
C GLU A 203 6.89 -14.68 10.15
N LEU A 204 7.13 -13.73 11.06
CA LEU A 204 6.69 -13.83 12.45
C LEU A 204 5.17 -13.90 12.62
N ILE A 205 4.40 -13.35 11.69
CA ILE A 205 2.92 -13.42 11.71
C ILE A 205 2.35 -14.56 10.84
N GLY A 206 3.21 -15.47 10.37
CA GLY A 206 2.80 -16.63 9.59
C GLY A 206 2.63 -16.38 8.09
N LEU A 207 3.28 -15.34 7.56
CA LEU A 207 3.32 -15.03 6.14
C LEU A 207 4.75 -15.20 5.60
N PRO A 208 5.20 -16.43 5.29
CA PRO A 208 6.45 -16.61 4.55
C PRO A 208 6.30 -16.05 3.14
N GLY A 209 7.39 -15.48 2.63
CA GLY A 209 7.38 -14.89 1.30
C GLY A 209 8.77 -14.68 0.73
N THR A 210 8.82 -14.16 -0.48
CA THR A 210 10.08 -13.82 -1.17
C THR A 210 10.32 -12.32 -1.10
N LEU A 211 11.57 -11.95 -0.96
CA LEU A 211 12.05 -10.56 -1.02
C LEU A 211 13.05 -10.44 -2.17
N ASP A 212 12.67 -9.72 -3.21
CA ASP A 212 13.46 -9.58 -4.42
C ASP A 212 13.61 -8.11 -4.84
N THR A 213 14.61 -7.82 -5.66
CA THR A 213 14.66 -6.59 -6.44
C THR A 213 13.84 -6.75 -7.73
N PHE A 214 13.27 -5.66 -8.22
CA PHE A 214 12.50 -5.70 -9.47
C PHE A 214 12.65 -4.41 -10.27
N THR A 215 12.36 -4.51 -11.56
CA THR A 215 12.24 -3.36 -12.47
C THR A 215 10.77 -3.20 -12.85
N PRO A 216 10.15 -2.04 -12.60
CA PRO A 216 8.75 -1.83 -12.92
C PRO A 216 8.57 -1.62 -14.44
N ASP A 217 7.57 -2.32 -15.03
CA ASP A 217 7.19 -2.13 -16.43
C ASP A 217 5.68 -2.42 -16.61
N PRO A 218 4.84 -1.39 -16.68
CA PRO A 218 5.10 0.02 -16.33
C PRO A 218 5.08 0.27 -14.81
N PRO A 219 5.61 1.43 -14.32
CA PRO A 219 5.48 1.84 -12.93
C PRO A 219 4.02 1.99 -12.50
N GLN A 220 3.68 1.46 -11.32
CA GLN A 220 2.31 1.47 -10.80
C GLN A 220 1.98 2.68 -9.93
N THR A 221 3.00 3.39 -9.44
CA THR A 221 2.82 4.61 -8.63
C THR A 221 3.72 5.74 -9.12
N LEU A 222 3.38 6.98 -8.80
CA LEU A 222 4.25 8.14 -9.07
C LEU A 222 5.59 8.04 -8.33
N PHE A 223 5.61 7.44 -7.13
CA PHE A 223 6.85 7.21 -6.38
C PHE A 223 7.73 6.17 -7.05
N GLU A 224 7.15 5.06 -7.50
CA GLU A 224 7.86 3.99 -8.21
C GLU A 224 8.54 4.52 -9.46
N ARG A 225 7.81 5.30 -10.27
CA ARG A 225 8.35 5.98 -11.43
C ARG A 225 9.54 6.87 -11.07
N LYS A 226 9.33 7.79 -10.12
CA LYS A 226 10.36 8.73 -9.66
C LYS A 226 11.63 8.02 -9.20
N TYR A 227 11.48 6.93 -8.43
CA TYR A 227 12.63 6.20 -7.91
C TYR A 227 13.34 5.41 -9.00
N HIS A 228 12.58 4.78 -9.90
CA HIS A 228 13.11 4.07 -11.05
C HIS A 228 13.90 4.99 -12.00
N GLU A 229 13.31 6.14 -12.38
CA GLU A 229 13.97 7.15 -13.23
C GLU A 229 15.25 7.72 -12.61
N ARG A 230 15.37 7.69 -11.29
CA ARG A 230 16.57 8.09 -10.54
C ARG A 230 17.55 6.95 -10.31
N GLY A 231 17.35 5.80 -10.94
CA GLY A 231 18.25 4.65 -10.83
C GLY A 231 18.29 4.00 -9.44
N GLN A 232 17.28 4.21 -8.61
CA GLN A 232 17.23 3.58 -7.30
C GLN A 232 16.82 2.10 -7.43
N THR A 233 17.41 1.25 -6.60
CA THR A 233 16.96 -0.14 -6.45
C THR A 233 15.59 -0.20 -5.80
N LEU A 234 14.68 -0.94 -6.43
CA LEU A 234 13.34 -1.18 -5.91
C LEU A 234 13.24 -2.60 -5.37
N TRP A 235 12.65 -2.71 -4.18
CA TRP A 235 12.47 -3.97 -3.44
C TRP A 235 11.01 -4.34 -3.37
N ARG A 236 10.73 -5.64 -3.54
CA ARG A 236 9.38 -6.20 -3.50
C ARG A 236 9.35 -7.42 -2.60
N PHE A 237 8.48 -7.40 -1.60
CA PHE A 237 8.10 -8.58 -0.84
C PHE A 237 6.77 -9.12 -1.37
N GLN A 238 6.69 -10.43 -1.58
CA GLN A 238 5.47 -11.13 -1.98
C GLN A 238 5.28 -12.35 -1.10
N GLY A 239 4.06 -12.54 -0.58
CA GLY A 239 3.68 -13.69 0.22
C GLY A 239 2.19 -14.00 0.07
N THR A 240 1.78 -15.18 0.49
CA THR A 240 0.37 -15.60 0.45
C THR A 240 0.00 -16.21 1.80
N PHE A 241 -1.05 -15.68 2.42
CA PHE A 241 -1.63 -16.31 3.60
C PHE A 241 -2.42 -17.55 3.18
N SER A 242 -2.01 -18.72 3.66
CA SER A 242 -2.83 -19.93 3.59
C SER A 242 -4.04 -19.75 4.50
N ARG A 243 -5.21 -20.02 3.99
CA ARG A 243 -6.44 -20.11 4.78
C ARG A 243 -6.52 -21.44 5.49
#